data_4a2c77b09cabf8a9512726f3a2e35417
#
_entry.id   4a2c77b09cabf8a9512726f3a2e35417
#
_cell.length_a   1.000
_cell.length_b   1.000
_cell.length_c   1.000
_cell.angle_alpha   90.00
_cell.angle_beta   90.00
_cell.angle_gamma   90.00
#
_symmetry.space_group_name_H-M   'P 1'
#
loop_
_entity.id
_entity.type
_entity.pdbx_description
1 polymer ?
#
loop_
_entity_poly.entity_id
_entity_poly.type
_entity_poly.pdbx_seq_one_letter_code
_entity_poly.pdbx_strand_id
1 'polypeptide(L)'
;WYTASHSKETMRGGSELASTSETSQNGLALDYATAWSYGRTESLNLLIPDFMGRESGTTFSPDGEVAAVLNEYGLRGAAQQLPAYWGSQPYTGGPTYLGAAAIFLAALGIALARGRNKWWIVAVSVLMLLLAWGRNLMWFTQLAFDLLPGYNKFRTVSMALVVVQWAVPLLGALALMRLWRGEIPRQRLLRALAWAAGVTGGLCLL
;
A
#
# COMPACT_ATOMS: atom_id res chain seq x y z
N TRP A 1 8.60 -0.54 -27.80
CA TRP A 1 8.10 -0.39 -29.16
C TRP A 1 7.33 -1.65 -29.57
N TYR A 2 7.87 -2.85 -29.43
CA TYR A 2 7.21 -4.13 -29.75
C TYR A 2 5.87 -4.30 -29.00
N THR A 3 5.86 -4.07 -27.69
CA THR A 3 4.66 -4.18 -26.85
C THR A 3 3.55 -3.20 -27.27
N ALA A 4 3.93 -2.00 -27.70
CA ALA A 4 2.95 -1.00 -28.16
C ALA A 4 2.36 -1.37 -29.53
N SER A 5 3.16 -1.93 -30.46
CA SER A 5 2.71 -2.35 -31.79
C SER A 5 1.77 -3.56 -31.77
N HIS A 6 1.95 -4.47 -30.81
CA HIS A 6 1.16 -5.70 -30.65
C HIS A 6 0.13 -5.63 -29.51
N SER A 7 -0.09 -4.42 -28.96
CA SER A 7 -1.03 -4.25 -27.84
C SER A 7 -2.46 -4.71 -28.17
N LYS A 8 -2.87 -4.59 -29.42
CA LYS A 8 -4.20 -5.01 -29.91
C LYS A 8 -4.36 -6.54 -29.98
N GLU A 9 -3.27 -7.28 -30.01
CA GLU A 9 -3.26 -8.74 -30.08
C GLU A 9 -3.28 -9.38 -28.67
N THR A 10 -3.19 -8.57 -27.62
CA THR A 10 -3.20 -9.04 -26.24
C THR A 10 -4.56 -8.79 -25.60
N MET A 11 -4.89 -9.56 -24.57
CA MET A 11 -6.12 -9.37 -23.78
C MET A 11 -6.27 -7.93 -23.25
N ARG A 12 -5.16 -7.22 -23.03
CA ARG A 12 -5.13 -5.83 -22.55
C ARG A 12 -5.39 -4.78 -23.65
N GLY A 13 -5.36 -5.21 -24.91
CA GLY A 13 -5.59 -4.35 -26.09
C GLY A 13 -6.99 -4.45 -26.70
N GLY A 14 -7.89 -5.23 -26.12
CA GLY A 14 -9.23 -5.46 -26.69
C GLY A 14 -9.23 -6.58 -27.74
N SER A 15 -8.38 -7.61 -27.57
CA SER A 15 -8.35 -8.80 -28.42
C SER A 15 -9.72 -9.51 -28.43
N GLU A 16 -10.13 -10.04 -29.58
CA GLU A 16 -11.34 -10.89 -29.73
C GLU A 16 -11.33 -12.12 -28.81
N LEU A 17 -10.15 -12.53 -28.30
CA LEU A 17 -9.97 -13.63 -27.36
C LEU A 17 -10.26 -13.24 -25.90
N ALA A 18 -10.39 -11.94 -25.61
CA ALA A 18 -10.69 -11.49 -24.26
C ALA A 18 -12.19 -11.55 -23.99
N SER A 19 -12.58 -12.08 -22.83
CA SER A 19 -13.98 -12.04 -22.43
C SER A 19 -14.45 -10.58 -22.33
N THR A 20 -15.66 -10.30 -22.82
CA THR A 20 -16.24 -8.95 -22.85
C THR A 20 -16.35 -8.31 -21.46
N SER A 21 -16.33 -9.13 -20.40
CA SER A 21 -16.36 -8.70 -19.00
C SER A 21 -15.02 -8.18 -18.48
N GLU A 22 -13.90 -8.52 -19.12
CA GLU A 22 -12.55 -8.17 -18.67
C GLU A 22 -11.94 -6.98 -19.42
N THR A 23 -12.49 -6.62 -20.58
CA THR A 23 -11.96 -5.57 -21.45
C THR A 23 -13.01 -4.53 -21.79
N SER A 24 -12.56 -3.29 -21.90
CA SER A 24 -13.28 -2.19 -22.54
C SER A 24 -12.71 -1.93 -23.93
N GLN A 25 -13.37 -1.11 -24.75
CA GLN A 25 -12.91 -0.77 -26.12
C GLN A 25 -11.48 -0.24 -26.19
N ASN A 26 -10.93 0.31 -25.10
CA ASN A 26 -9.61 0.94 -25.04
C ASN A 26 -8.68 0.36 -23.97
N GLY A 27 -9.00 -0.75 -23.30
CA GLY A 27 -8.19 -1.29 -22.22
C GLY A 27 -8.92 -2.33 -21.38
N LEU A 28 -8.47 -2.51 -20.15
CA LEU A 28 -9.13 -3.37 -19.17
C LEU A 28 -10.43 -2.73 -18.68
N ALA A 29 -11.44 -3.53 -18.38
CA ALA A 29 -12.62 -3.06 -17.66
C ALA A 29 -12.20 -2.52 -16.28
N LEU A 30 -12.81 -1.43 -15.85
CA LEU A 30 -12.48 -0.74 -14.61
C LEU A 30 -12.58 -1.67 -13.39
N ASP A 31 -13.66 -2.45 -13.31
CA ASP A 31 -13.89 -3.41 -12.23
C ASP A 31 -12.82 -4.49 -12.16
N TYR A 32 -12.40 -4.99 -13.33
CA TYR A 32 -11.34 -5.99 -13.42
C TYR A 32 -9.97 -5.43 -13.03
N ALA A 33 -9.63 -4.22 -13.50
CA ALA A 33 -8.37 -3.56 -13.17
C ALA A 33 -8.27 -3.21 -11.68
N THR A 34 -9.41 -2.88 -11.05
CA THR A 34 -9.49 -2.50 -9.63
C THR A 34 -9.85 -3.64 -8.70
N ALA A 35 -9.91 -4.90 -9.19
CA ALA A 35 -10.23 -6.05 -8.35
C ALA A 35 -9.29 -6.20 -7.15
N TRP A 36 -8.00 -5.93 -7.31
CA TRP A 36 -6.98 -5.90 -6.26
C TRP A 36 -6.71 -4.47 -5.79
N SER A 37 -7.71 -3.84 -5.21
CA SER A 37 -7.59 -2.51 -4.60
C SER A 37 -7.20 -2.62 -3.14
N TYR A 38 -6.25 -1.79 -2.73
CA TYR A 38 -5.80 -1.71 -1.35
C TYR A 38 -6.85 -1.00 -0.49
N GLY A 39 -7.11 -1.52 0.71
CA GLY A 39 -8.05 -0.91 1.64
C GLY A 39 -7.51 0.39 2.24
N ARG A 40 -8.38 1.37 2.52
CA ARG A 40 -7.95 2.61 3.21
C ARG A 40 -7.39 2.30 4.60
N THR A 41 -8.10 1.51 5.38
CA THR A 41 -7.65 1.02 6.70
C THR A 41 -6.48 0.05 6.57
N GLU A 42 -6.42 -0.72 5.48
CA GLU A 42 -5.32 -1.61 5.16
C GLU A 42 -3.99 -0.85 5.00
N SER A 43 -4.04 0.47 4.72
CA SER A 43 -2.85 1.31 4.69
C SER A 43 -2.11 1.35 6.03
N LEU A 44 -2.75 1.01 7.15
CA LEU A 44 -2.09 0.86 8.45
C LEU A 44 -1.15 -0.34 8.50
N ASN A 45 -1.31 -1.33 7.62
CA ASN A 45 -0.33 -2.41 7.47
C ASN A 45 1.08 -1.90 7.13
N LEU A 46 1.19 -0.74 6.48
CA LEU A 46 2.49 -0.14 6.18
C LEU A 46 3.27 0.19 7.47
N LEU A 47 2.57 0.47 8.56
CA LEU A 47 3.11 0.87 9.86
C LEU A 47 3.01 -0.24 10.90
N ILE A 48 1.87 -0.91 10.98
CA ILE A 48 1.55 -1.93 11.99
C ILE A 48 1.52 -3.28 11.28
N PRO A 49 2.37 -4.25 11.67
CA PRO A 49 2.37 -5.55 11.03
C PRO A 49 1.04 -6.27 11.29
N ASP A 50 0.58 -7.00 10.30
CA ASP A 50 -0.61 -7.85 10.36
C ASP A 50 -1.92 -7.13 10.79
N PHE A 51 -2.01 -5.79 10.64
CA PHE A 51 -3.17 -5.00 11.06
C PHE A 51 -4.49 -5.50 10.42
N MET A 52 -4.46 -5.87 9.14
CA MET A 52 -5.59 -6.50 8.44
C MET A 52 -5.34 -8.00 8.19
N GLY A 53 -4.57 -8.62 9.09
CA GLY A 53 -4.23 -10.03 9.02
C GLY A 53 -3.01 -10.32 8.15
N ARG A 54 -2.82 -11.60 7.86
CA ARG A 54 -1.66 -12.16 7.16
C ARG A 54 -1.99 -12.47 5.70
N GLU A 55 -1.26 -13.42 5.11
CA GLU A 55 -1.61 -13.94 3.79
C GLU A 55 -2.92 -14.74 3.81
N SER A 56 -3.62 -14.73 2.70
CA SER A 56 -4.94 -15.38 2.59
C SER A 56 -4.91 -16.90 2.74
N GLY A 57 -3.75 -17.53 2.50
CA GLY A 57 -3.57 -18.98 2.66
C GLY A 57 -3.22 -19.43 4.09
N THR A 58 -2.93 -18.47 4.98
CA THR A 58 -2.60 -18.77 6.38
C THR A 58 -3.87 -18.92 7.20
N THR A 59 -3.89 -19.93 8.06
CA THR A 59 -4.94 -20.18 9.05
C THR A 59 -4.37 -20.03 10.45
N PHE A 60 -5.23 -19.93 11.45
CA PHE A 60 -4.79 -19.83 12.85
C PHE A 60 -4.29 -21.16 13.38
N SER A 61 -3.28 -21.10 14.26
CA SER A 61 -2.75 -22.28 14.94
C SER A 61 -3.84 -22.93 15.80
N PRO A 62 -3.92 -24.29 15.82
CA PRO A 62 -4.86 -25.00 16.68
C PRO A 62 -4.59 -24.79 18.17
N ASP A 63 -3.36 -24.47 18.54
CA ASP A 63 -2.92 -24.25 19.93
C ASP A 63 -2.78 -22.75 20.26
N GLY A 64 -3.23 -21.85 19.36
CA GLY A 64 -3.14 -20.41 19.54
C GLY A 64 -4.29 -19.83 20.37
N GLU A 65 -4.15 -18.56 20.78
CA GLU A 65 -5.17 -17.84 21.56
C GLU A 65 -6.53 -17.79 20.87
N VAL A 66 -6.55 -17.61 19.55
CA VAL A 66 -7.79 -17.61 18.75
C VAL A 66 -8.50 -18.95 18.86
N ALA A 67 -7.76 -20.06 18.78
CA ALA A 67 -8.32 -21.39 18.94
C ALA A 67 -8.83 -21.63 20.37
N ALA A 68 -8.14 -21.14 21.38
CA ALA A 68 -8.57 -21.21 22.78
C ALA A 68 -9.93 -20.51 22.97
N VAL A 69 -10.06 -19.27 22.49
CA VAL A 69 -11.31 -18.51 22.55
C VAL A 69 -12.43 -19.22 21.79
N LEU A 70 -12.19 -19.68 20.56
CA LEU A 70 -13.20 -20.37 19.76
C LEU A 70 -13.65 -21.70 20.42
N ASN A 71 -12.73 -22.42 21.07
CA ASN A 71 -13.03 -23.63 21.79
C ASN A 71 -13.93 -23.36 23.01
N GLU A 72 -13.76 -22.23 23.69
CA GLU A 72 -14.62 -21.79 24.81
C GLU A 72 -16.06 -21.56 24.34
N TYR A 73 -16.26 -21.06 23.13
CA TYR A 73 -17.57 -20.89 22.48
C TYR A 73 -18.10 -22.20 21.81
N GLY A 74 -17.42 -23.35 22.01
CA GLY A 74 -17.83 -24.63 21.43
C GLY A 74 -17.48 -24.81 19.94
N LEU A 75 -16.74 -23.89 19.34
CA LEU A 75 -16.37 -23.91 17.92
C LEU A 75 -15.00 -24.59 17.69
N ARG A 76 -14.91 -25.85 18.12
CA ARG A 76 -13.67 -26.64 18.03
C ARG A 76 -13.25 -26.84 16.58
N GLY A 77 -11.98 -26.58 16.27
CA GLY A 77 -11.41 -26.72 14.93
C GLY A 77 -11.74 -25.58 13.97
N ALA A 78 -12.59 -24.62 14.35
CA ALA A 78 -12.93 -23.47 13.50
C ALA A 78 -11.73 -22.58 13.21
N ALA A 79 -10.76 -22.48 14.12
CA ALA A 79 -9.55 -21.69 13.94
C ALA A 79 -8.77 -22.05 12.65
N GLN A 80 -8.74 -23.33 12.29
CA GLN A 80 -8.06 -23.84 11.10
C GLN A 80 -8.82 -23.55 9.79
N GLN A 81 -10.09 -23.13 9.87
CA GLN A 81 -10.95 -22.85 8.73
C GLN A 81 -11.10 -21.34 8.49
N LEU A 82 -10.74 -20.51 9.48
CA LEU A 82 -10.83 -19.07 9.36
C LEU A 82 -9.64 -18.54 8.56
N PRO A 83 -9.89 -17.71 7.53
CA PRO A 83 -8.79 -17.04 6.83
C PRO A 83 -8.12 -16.04 7.76
N ALA A 84 -6.78 -15.97 7.69
CA ALA A 84 -6.02 -15.01 8.50
C ALA A 84 -5.94 -13.61 7.88
N TYR A 85 -6.59 -13.36 6.75
CA TYR A 85 -6.67 -12.08 6.07
C TYR A 85 -8.12 -11.58 5.99
N TRP A 86 -8.34 -10.32 6.34
CA TRP A 86 -9.63 -9.64 6.29
C TRP A 86 -9.59 -8.24 5.67
N GLY A 87 -8.58 -8.00 4.82
CA GLY A 87 -8.47 -6.77 4.03
C GLY A 87 -9.40 -6.73 2.83
N SER A 88 -9.24 -5.67 2.01
CA SER A 88 -10.13 -5.39 0.87
C SER A 88 -9.81 -6.20 -0.40
N GLN A 89 -8.66 -6.85 -0.48
CA GLN A 89 -8.25 -7.60 -1.66
C GLN A 89 -8.91 -8.98 -1.66
N PRO A 90 -9.24 -9.57 -2.83
CA PRO A 90 -9.82 -10.90 -2.91
C PRO A 90 -8.93 -11.97 -2.26
N TYR A 91 -7.63 -11.84 -2.45
CA TYR A 91 -6.59 -12.60 -1.77
C TYR A 91 -5.27 -11.84 -1.83
N THR A 92 -4.36 -12.13 -0.90
CA THR A 92 -3.02 -11.56 -0.86
C THR A 92 -1.99 -12.61 -0.46
N GLY A 93 -0.78 -12.51 -0.97
CA GLY A 93 0.39 -13.28 -0.53
C GLY A 93 1.06 -12.70 0.71
N GLY A 94 0.45 -11.70 1.33
CA GLY A 94 0.90 -11.06 2.55
C GLY A 94 0.70 -9.54 2.52
N PRO A 95 0.54 -8.91 3.70
CA PRO A 95 0.39 -7.48 3.80
C PRO A 95 1.68 -6.75 3.42
N THR A 96 1.53 -5.59 2.76
CA THR A 96 2.66 -4.70 2.49
C THR A 96 3.06 -4.01 3.79
N TYR A 97 4.19 -4.40 4.36
CA TYR A 97 4.74 -3.81 5.58
C TYR A 97 6.04 -3.07 5.30
N LEU A 98 6.13 -1.80 5.72
CA LEU A 98 7.34 -0.97 5.59
C LEU A 98 8.15 -0.92 6.88
N GLY A 99 7.49 -1.02 7.99
CA GLY A 99 8.06 -0.93 9.33
C GLY A 99 7.88 0.44 9.99
N ALA A 100 7.51 0.41 11.27
CA ALA A 100 7.30 1.61 12.07
C ALA A 100 8.56 2.50 12.12
N ALA A 101 9.75 1.88 12.18
CA ALA A 101 11.02 2.59 12.17
C ALA A 101 11.27 3.33 10.85
N ALA A 102 10.93 2.71 9.70
CA ALA A 102 11.09 3.34 8.39
C ALA A 102 10.12 4.54 8.23
N ILE A 103 8.88 4.40 8.68
CA ILE A 103 7.88 5.48 8.64
C ILE A 103 8.27 6.61 9.60
N PHE A 104 8.75 6.28 10.80
CA PHE A 104 9.29 7.27 11.74
C PHE A 104 10.47 8.05 11.14
N LEU A 105 11.43 7.36 10.52
CA LEU A 105 12.55 7.99 9.85
C LEU A 105 12.10 8.83 8.64
N ALA A 106 11.10 8.41 7.90
CA ALA A 106 10.54 9.20 6.80
C ALA A 106 9.88 10.48 7.32
N ALA A 107 9.08 10.40 8.39
CA ALA A 107 8.51 11.57 9.06
C ALA A 107 9.62 12.52 9.53
N LEU A 108 10.66 11.98 10.14
CA LEU A 108 11.85 12.76 10.53
C LEU A 108 12.53 13.40 9.32
N GLY A 109 12.61 12.69 8.18
CA GLY A 109 13.13 13.20 6.91
C GLY A 109 12.32 14.38 6.38
N ILE A 110 11.01 14.30 6.44
CA ILE A 110 10.11 15.41 6.07
C ILE A 110 10.39 16.64 6.94
N ALA A 111 10.60 16.45 8.26
CA ALA A 111 10.85 17.54 9.19
C ALA A 111 12.23 18.17 9.05
N LEU A 112 13.28 17.36 8.81
CA LEU A 112 14.68 17.78 8.86
C LEU A 112 15.29 18.09 7.49
N ALA A 113 14.87 17.40 6.42
CA ALA A 113 15.44 17.63 5.09
C ALA A 113 15.18 19.06 4.60
N ARG A 114 16.19 19.66 4.00
CA ARG A 114 16.11 20.99 3.36
C ARG A 114 15.93 20.83 1.85
N GLY A 115 15.31 21.82 1.23
CA GLY A 115 15.11 21.85 -0.22
C GLY A 115 13.75 21.29 -0.67
N ARG A 116 13.48 21.44 -1.97
CA ARG A 116 12.18 21.10 -2.59
C ARG A 116 12.05 19.60 -2.88
N ASN A 117 13.17 18.89 -2.98
CA ASN A 117 13.19 17.48 -3.42
C ASN A 117 12.40 16.53 -2.52
N LYS A 118 12.32 16.79 -1.21
CA LYS A 118 11.49 15.98 -0.30
C LYS A 118 10.02 16.03 -0.66
N TRP A 119 9.53 17.19 -1.12
CA TRP A 119 8.10 17.39 -1.37
C TRP A 119 7.59 16.63 -2.59
N TRP A 120 8.42 16.49 -3.64
CA TRP A 120 8.02 15.66 -4.76
C TRP A 120 8.01 14.17 -4.37
N ILE A 121 8.95 13.71 -3.51
CA ILE A 121 8.94 12.33 -2.99
C ILE A 121 7.66 12.09 -2.18
N VAL A 122 7.29 13.01 -1.29
CA VAL A 122 6.04 12.96 -0.54
C VAL A 122 4.83 12.95 -1.48
N ALA A 123 4.79 13.86 -2.44
CA ALA A 123 3.69 13.96 -3.41
C ALA A 123 3.51 12.68 -4.21
N VAL A 124 4.61 12.08 -4.71
CA VAL A 124 4.57 10.81 -5.43
C VAL A 124 4.12 9.69 -4.50
N SER A 125 4.60 9.64 -3.24
CA SER A 125 4.17 8.61 -2.28
C SER A 125 2.66 8.68 -2.02
N VAL A 126 2.14 9.88 -1.79
CA VAL A 126 0.70 10.10 -1.58
C VAL A 126 -0.08 9.75 -2.84
N LEU A 127 0.35 10.19 -4.01
CA LEU A 127 -0.28 9.86 -5.29
C LEU A 127 -0.37 8.35 -5.50
N MET A 128 0.73 7.63 -5.29
CA MET A 128 0.77 6.18 -5.48
C MET A 128 -0.08 5.43 -4.45
N LEU A 129 -0.16 5.92 -3.22
CA LEU A 129 -1.07 5.37 -2.22
C LEU A 129 -2.53 5.57 -2.61
N LEU A 130 -2.90 6.77 -3.09
CA LEU A 130 -4.25 7.06 -3.58
C LEU A 130 -4.62 6.18 -4.79
N LEU A 131 -3.69 5.97 -5.72
CA LEU A 131 -3.88 5.06 -6.86
C LEU A 131 -4.05 3.60 -6.39
N ALA A 132 -3.30 3.17 -5.36
CA ALA A 132 -3.40 1.82 -4.82
C ALA A 132 -4.77 1.54 -4.17
N TRP A 133 -5.46 2.56 -3.65
CA TRP A 133 -6.81 2.41 -3.09
C TRP A 133 -7.86 2.02 -4.15
N GLY A 134 -7.62 2.25 -5.41
CA GLY A 134 -8.43 1.79 -6.52
C GLY A 134 -9.94 1.99 -6.30
N ARG A 135 -10.72 0.89 -6.21
CA ARG A 135 -12.16 0.94 -5.97
C ARG A 135 -12.56 1.65 -4.67
N ASN A 136 -11.68 1.70 -3.67
CA ASN A 136 -11.94 2.38 -2.41
C ASN A 136 -11.86 3.91 -2.55
N LEU A 137 -11.38 4.43 -3.70
CA LEU A 137 -11.39 5.84 -4.08
C LEU A 137 -11.78 5.99 -5.57
N MET A 138 -12.96 5.46 -5.93
CA MET A 138 -13.39 5.26 -7.31
C MET A 138 -13.32 6.52 -8.18
N TRP A 139 -13.77 7.67 -7.69
CA TRP A 139 -13.75 8.92 -8.45
C TRP A 139 -12.32 9.30 -8.90
N PHE A 140 -11.33 9.10 -8.03
CA PHE A 140 -9.94 9.41 -8.33
C PHE A 140 -9.34 8.37 -9.29
N THR A 141 -9.68 7.10 -9.09
CA THR A 141 -9.25 6.01 -9.97
C THR A 141 -9.81 6.18 -11.38
N GLN A 142 -11.07 6.56 -11.52
CA GLN A 142 -11.69 6.84 -12.81
C GLN A 142 -11.01 8.02 -13.52
N LEU A 143 -10.74 9.11 -12.78
CA LEU A 143 -9.96 10.23 -13.30
C LEU A 143 -8.57 9.79 -13.79
N ALA A 144 -7.89 8.92 -13.04
CA ALA A 144 -6.59 8.38 -13.45
C ALA A 144 -6.68 7.48 -14.69
N PHE A 145 -7.74 6.68 -14.81
CA PHE A 145 -8.02 5.86 -16.00
C PHE A 145 -8.19 6.71 -17.25
N ASP A 146 -8.86 7.86 -17.14
CA ASP A 146 -9.17 8.73 -18.26
C ASP A 146 -7.97 9.61 -18.66
N LEU A 147 -7.19 10.08 -17.67
CA LEU A 147 -6.12 11.06 -17.91
C LEU A 147 -4.72 10.46 -18.06
N LEU A 148 -4.43 9.34 -17.36
CA LEU A 148 -3.07 8.77 -17.39
C LEU A 148 -2.92 7.80 -18.55
N PRO A 149 -2.07 8.11 -19.55
CA PRO A 149 -1.89 7.25 -20.71
C PRO A 149 -1.34 5.89 -20.29
N GLY A 150 -2.05 4.84 -20.68
CA GLY A 150 -1.66 3.46 -20.40
C GLY A 150 -2.02 2.94 -19.01
N TYR A 151 -2.55 3.76 -18.10
CA TYR A 151 -2.96 3.29 -16.77
C TYR A 151 -4.06 2.22 -16.87
N ASN A 152 -4.96 2.33 -17.82
CA ASN A 152 -6.00 1.36 -18.14
C ASN A 152 -5.51 0.03 -18.76
N LYS A 153 -4.21 -0.13 -18.95
CA LYS A 153 -3.56 -1.38 -19.41
C LYS A 153 -3.02 -2.23 -18.25
N PHE A 154 -2.99 -1.68 -17.04
CA PHE A 154 -2.47 -2.37 -15.88
C PHE A 154 -3.59 -2.94 -15.02
N ARG A 155 -3.41 -4.20 -14.62
CA ARG A 155 -4.21 -4.88 -13.61
C ARG A 155 -3.54 -4.70 -12.26
N THR A 156 -4.33 -4.75 -11.19
CA THR A 156 -3.80 -4.75 -9.81
C THR A 156 -3.21 -3.40 -9.42
N VAL A 157 -4.09 -2.44 -9.20
CA VAL A 157 -3.73 -1.05 -8.83
C VAL A 157 -2.90 -0.97 -7.53
N SER A 158 -3.02 -1.95 -6.62
CA SER A 158 -2.21 -2.04 -5.40
C SER A 158 -0.71 -2.17 -5.66
N MET A 159 -0.28 -2.59 -6.87
CA MET A 159 1.14 -2.59 -7.25
C MET A 159 1.78 -1.19 -7.20
N ALA A 160 0.99 -0.11 -7.24
CA ALA A 160 1.50 1.25 -7.07
C ALA A 160 2.24 1.44 -5.73
N LEU A 161 1.95 0.61 -4.71
CA LEU A 161 2.63 0.63 -3.42
C LEU A 161 4.14 0.37 -3.51
N VAL A 162 4.64 -0.28 -4.57
CA VAL A 162 6.08 -0.47 -4.77
C VAL A 162 6.85 0.86 -4.76
N VAL A 163 6.26 1.92 -5.30
CA VAL A 163 6.87 3.25 -5.29
C VAL A 163 6.92 3.82 -3.87
N VAL A 164 5.88 3.58 -3.07
CA VAL A 164 5.85 3.97 -1.64
C VAL A 164 6.94 3.23 -0.85
N GLN A 165 7.14 1.93 -1.15
CA GLN A 165 8.19 1.12 -0.54
C GLN A 165 9.61 1.65 -0.82
N TRP A 166 9.84 2.31 -1.94
CA TRP A 166 11.10 2.98 -2.24
C TRP A 166 11.18 4.39 -1.66
N ALA A 167 10.10 5.15 -1.76
CA ALA A 167 10.06 6.55 -1.38
C ALA A 167 10.20 6.76 0.14
N VAL A 168 9.58 5.89 0.95
CA VAL A 168 9.62 6.00 2.42
C VAL A 168 11.03 5.81 2.97
N PRO A 169 11.78 4.73 2.63
CA PRO A 169 13.18 4.61 3.04
C PRO A 169 14.08 5.74 2.52
N LEU A 170 13.81 6.25 1.31
CA LEU A 170 14.56 7.37 0.76
C LEU A 170 14.39 8.65 1.61
N LEU A 171 13.17 8.94 2.05
CA LEU A 171 12.92 10.05 2.99
C LEU A 171 13.66 9.81 4.33
N GLY A 172 13.68 8.58 4.83
CA GLY A 172 14.44 8.19 6.02
C GLY A 172 15.93 8.39 5.83
N ALA A 173 16.49 8.01 4.70
CA ALA A 173 17.89 8.24 4.36
C ALA A 173 18.27 9.73 4.35
N LEU A 174 17.36 10.61 3.88
CA LEU A 174 17.56 12.05 3.95
C LEU A 174 17.64 12.56 5.40
N ALA A 175 16.87 11.97 6.34
CA ALA A 175 16.99 12.29 7.75
C ALA A 175 18.35 11.87 8.30
N LEU A 176 18.74 10.61 8.06
CA LEU A 176 20.01 10.06 8.55
C LEU A 176 21.22 10.85 8.03
N MET A 177 21.20 11.20 6.74
CA MET A 177 22.25 12.02 6.14
C MET A 177 22.37 13.40 6.80
N ARG A 178 21.24 14.01 7.18
CA ARG A 178 21.23 15.30 7.89
C ARG A 178 21.75 15.18 9.31
N LEU A 179 21.36 14.11 10.01
CA LEU A 179 21.86 13.81 11.35
C LEU A 179 23.37 13.58 11.35
N TRP A 180 23.86 12.80 10.38
CA TRP A 180 25.29 12.50 10.24
C TRP A 180 26.16 13.76 10.03
N ARG A 181 25.65 14.72 9.27
CA ARG A 181 26.36 15.99 9.03
C ARG A 181 26.44 16.91 10.24
N GLY A 182 25.71 16.63 11.32
CA GLY A 182 25.73 17.43 12.53
C GLY A 182 25.22 18.88 12.41
N GLU A 183 24.56 19.23 11.31
CA GLU A 183 24.14 20.60 10.97
C GLU A 183 22.82 21.04 11.63
N ILE A 184 22.27 20.22 12.54
CA ILE A 184 20.92 20.44 13.07
C ILE A 184 20.99 20.94 14.51
N PRO A 185 20.46 22.16 14.80
CA PRO A 185 20.38 22.65 16.17
C PRO A 185 19.56 21.72 17.04
N ARG A 186 20.02 21.48 18.29
CA ARG A 186 19.39 20.55 19.25
C ARG A 186 17.89 20.79 19.40
N GLN A 187 17.47 22.05 19.52
CA GLN A 187 16.05 22.38 19.66
C GLN A 187 15.21 21.98 18.45
N ARG A 188 15.76 22.14 17.24
CA ARG A 188 15.07 21.71 16.00
C ARG A 188 15.00 20.20 15.91
N LEU A 189 16.06 19.50 16.32
CA LEU A 189 16.08 18.03 16.35
C LEU A 189 15.03 17.50 17.33
N LEU A 190 14.97 18.02 18.56
CA LEU A 190 14.00 17.59 19.55
C LEU A 190 12.55 17.81 19.09
N ARG A 191 12.26 18.96 18.46
CA ARG A 191 10.93 19.22 17.88
C ARG A 191 10.58 18.25 16.76
N ALA A 192 11.53 17.96 15.88
CA ALA A 192 11.34 17.03 14.77
C ALA A 192 11.12 15.59 15.28
N LEU A 193 11.86 15.16 16.30
CA LEU A 193 11.69 13.86 16.96
C LEU A 193 10.31 13.77 17.64
N ALA A 194 9.91 14.79 18.38
CA ALA A 194 8.60 14.82 19.02
C ALA A 194 7.46 14.78 17.98
N TRP A 195 7.59 15.52 16.86
CA TRP A 195 6.62 15.50 15.77
C TRP A 195 6.55 14.13 15.09
N ALA A 196 7.70 13.55 14.74
CA ALA A 196 7.76 12.23 14.12
C ALA A 196 7.19 11.14 15.04
N ALA A 197 7.54 11.18 16.35
CA ALA A 197 6.99 10.25 17.33
C ALA A 197 5.46 10.44 17.51
N GLY A 198 4.98 11.69 17.53
CA GLY A 198 3.57 12.00 17.61
C GLY A 198 2.78 11.48 16.40
N VAL A 199 3.31 11.65 15.19
CA VAL A 199 2.67 11.14 13.96
C VAL A 199 2.64 9.62 13.94
N THR A 200 3.78 8.96 14.13
CA THR A 200 3.86 7.49 14.06
C THR A 200 3.15 6.83 15.24
N GLY A 201 3.34 7.34 16.47
CA GLY A 201 2.66 6.82 17.65
C GLY A 201 1.15 7.07 17.62
N GLY A 202 0.72 8.25 17.17
CA GLY A 202 -0.70 8.57 17.00
C GLY A 202 -1.40 7.65 16.01
N LEU A 203 -0.74 7.30 14.91
CA LEU A 203 -1.27 6.31 13.94
C LEU A 203 -1.31 4.87 14.49
N CYS A 204 -0.48 4.53 15.47
CA CYS A 204 -0.51 3.22 16.12
C CYS A 204 -1.60 3.12 17.20
N LEU A 205 -2.17 4.25 17.65
CA LEU A 205 -3.21 4.30 18.69
C LEU A 205 -4.63 4.39 18.10
N LEU A 206 -4.75 4.49 16.77
CA LEU A 206 -6.03 4.46 16.05
C LEU A 206 -6.51 3.02 15.84
#